data_16541e6cdf286574d77f08f3e0aa0674
#
_entry.id   16541e6cdf286574d77f08f3e0aa0674
#
_cell.length_a   1.000
_cell.length_b   1.000
_cell.length_c   1.000
_cell.angle_alpha   90.00
_cell.angle_beta   90.00
_cell.angle_gamma   90.00
#
_symmetry.space_group_name_H-M   'P 1'
#
loop_
_entity.id
_entity.type
_entity.pdbx_description
1 polymer ?
#
loop_
_entity_poly.entity_id
_entity_poly.type
_entity_poly.pdbx_seq_one_letter_code
_entity_poly.pdbx_strand_id
1 'polypeptide(L)'
;MRAKRVRSRRELKAFIDLAPELAARRGDTDHYVPLFTSDIAQWHSHSGWFNEDVELWLIVDESGAPVARTICHSSPELAAKIAASDRPARATSDDVMPSNTTDTTDPAGEASLGRPSTLFFGALEAADAEALDHLIAHIGFRADQLGARRVFGPVSPLPNVTGGMLTAGTDRPGFFDTAWNPAFYADSFHAAGFASWGPAQTWEVEVGSIPAARATAVTEAEWEASGLRRRRISRFGLPAFVRRLLPTLNAAFAQLPYYTQISTAQLKSQMQGLTALMDPELIIDIAGIKDSSETPSRCFALVIPDPLPVLRRHGGRLGPSAILDLLVHRHELRDAVLIIQGTDPDFQGRGILSMAIRDLNSALCAKGYRRLRVTFIAEDNPASAAVFERSGGEPMHSLSFFDRHLDGRRR
;
A
#
# COMPACT_ATOMS: atom_id res chain seq x y z
N MET A 1 -13.08 -29.25 -3.63
CA MET A 1 -13.19 -27.80 -3.97
C MET A 1 -12.87 -27.55 -5.45
N ARG A 2 -13.38 -26.47 -6.08
CA ARG A 2 -13.06 -26.09 -7.47
C ARG A 2 -12.92 -24.58 -7.63
N ALA A 3 -12.07 -24.15 -8.55
CA ALA A 3 -11.93 -22.75 -8.91
C ALA A 3 -12.99 -22.30 -9.91
N LYS A 4 -13.49 -21.07 -9.75
CA LYS A 4 -14.52 -20.46 -10.59
C LYS A 4 -14.17 -19.00 -10.86
N ARG A 5 -14.03 -18.63 -12.15
CA ARG A 5 -13.83 -17.22 -12.55
C ARG A 5 -15.13 -16.44 -12.35
N VAL A 6 -15.03 -15.27 -11.78
CA VAL A 6 -16.15 -14.33 -11.60
C VAL A 6 -16.47 -13.68 -12.95
N ARG A 7 -17.70 -13.86 -13.43
CA ARG A 7 -18.17 -13.32 -14.74
C ARG A 7 -19.48 -12.58 -14.66
N SER A 8 -20.29 -12.87 -13.64
CA SER A 8 -21.62 -12.30 -13.49
C SER A 8 -21.70 -11.37 -12.28
N ARG A 9 -22.69 -10.46 -12.27
CA ARG A 9 -22.96 -9.58 -11.12
C ARG A 9 -23.26 -10.35 -9.83
N ARG A 10 -23.88 -11.53 -9.93
CA ARG A 10 -24.12 -12.40 -8.77
C ARG A 10 -22.81 -12.94 -8.18
N GLU A 11 -21.90 -13.38 -9.04
CA GLU A 11 -20.59 -13.86 -8.62
C GLU A 11 -19.71 -12.73 -8.08
N LEU A 12 -19.78 -11.54 -8.69
CA LEU A 12 -19.11 -10.36 -8.17
C LEU A 12 -19.61 -10.00 -6.76
N LYS A 13 -20.92 -10.05 -6.54
CA LYS A 13 -21.47 -9.85 -5.20
C LYS A 13 -20.94 -10.89 -4.22
N ALA A 14 -20.92 -12.17 -4.60
CA ALA A 14 -20.37 -13.24 -3.77
C ALA A 14 -18.87 -13.04 -3.48
N PHE A 15 -18.08 -12.56 -4.47
CA PHE A 15 -16.67 -12.21 -4.27
C PHE A 15 -16.49 -11.08 -3.25
N ILE A 16 -17.32 -10.04 -3.31
CA ILE A 16 -17.26 -8.90 -2.39
C ILE A 16 -17.66 -9.31 -0.98
N ASP A 17 -18.80 -10.01 -0.85
CA ASP A 17 -19.40 -10.33 0.43
C ASP A 17 -18.61 -11.42 1.20
N LEU A 18 -17.77 -12.21 0.51
CA LEU A 18 -17.00 -13.30 1.13
C LEU A 18 -16.11 -12.83 2.28
N ALA A 19 -15.39 -11.70 2.14
CA ALA A 19 -14.47 -11.22 3.17
C ALA A 19 -15.16 -10.91 4.50
N PRO A 20 -16.21 -10.05 4.54
CA PRO A 20 -16.92 -9.81 5.79
C PRO A 20 -17.62 -11.07 6.34
N GLU A 21 -18.11 -11.96 5.49
CA GLU A 21 -18.70 -13.22 5.92
C GLU A 21 -17.68 -14.14 6.61
N LEU A 22 -16.48 -14.27 6.04
CA LEU A 22 -15.41 -15.07 6.66
C LEU A 22 -14.90 -14.44 7.95
N ALA A 23 -14.74 -13.11 7.98
CA ALA A 23 -14.35 -12.40 9.19
C ALA A 23 -15.38 -12.63 10.33
N ALA A 24 -16.66 -12.55 10.01
CA ALA A 24 -17.72 -12.83 10.99
C ALA A 24 -17.72 -14.29 11.50
N ARG A 25 -17.49 -15.26 10.59
CA ARG A 25 -17.42 -16.68 10.96
C ARG A 25 -16.23 -17.00 11.86
N ARG A 26 -15.09 -16.36 11.65
CA ARG A 26 -13.86 -16.54 12.45
C ARG A 26 -13.86 -15.72 13.73
N GLY A 27 -14.74 -14.73 13.88
CA GLY A 27 -14.71 -13.78 15.00
C GLY A 27 -13.70 -12.63 14.79
N ASP A 28 -13.21 -12.43 13.57
CA ASP A 28 -12.18 -11.46 13.22
C ASP A 28 -12.77 -10.11 12.74
N THR A 29 -14.04 -9.85 13.00
CA THR A 29 -14.75 -8.66 12.50
C THR A 29 -14.03 -7.36 12.86
N ASP A 30 -13.41 -7.31 14.04
CA ASP A 30 -12.69 -6.13 14.53
C ASP A 30 -11.23 -6.06 14.04
N HIS A 31 -10.76 -7.08 13.33
CA HIS A 31 -9.39 -7.16 12.83
C HIS A 31 -9.30 -6.89 11.33
N TYR A 32 -10.20 -7.48 10.53
CA TYR A 32 -10.09 -7.44 9.09
C TYR A 32 -10.21 -6.02 8.50
N VAL A 33 -9.55 -5.80 7.36
CA VAL A 33 -9.58 -4.55 6.60
C VAL A 33 -10.31 -4.78 5.28
N PRO A 34 -11.52 -4.20 5.09
CA PRO A 34 -12.25 -4.37 3.84
C PRO A 34 -11.58 -3.60 2.70
N LEU A 35 -11.49 -4.23 1.54
CA LEU A 35 -11.18 -3.53 0.29
C LEU A 35 -12.37 -2.66 -0.13
N PHE A 36 -12.08 -1.58 -0.84
CA PHE A 36 -13.14 -0.77 -1.45
C PHE A 36 -13.90 -1.56 -2.50
N THR A 37 -15.22 -1.61 -2.36
CA THR A 37 -16.08 -2.31 -3.32
C THR A 37 -16.06 -1.65 -4.70
N SER A 38 -15.79 -0.34 -4.77
CA SER A 38 -15.57 0.41 -6.02
C SER A 38 -14.38 -0.14 -6.81
N ASP A 39 -13.28 -0.46 -6.14
CA ASP A 39 -12.06 -0.94 -6.77
C ASP A 39 -12.29 -2.35 -7.32
N ILE A 40 -12.90 -3.23 -6.51
CA ILE A 40 -13.27 -4.58 -6.96
C ILE A 40 -14.21 -4.53 -8.17
N ALA A 41 -15.16 -3.59 -8.19
CA ALA A 41 -16.08 -3.41 -9.30
C ALA A 41 -15.35 -2.91 -10.57
N GLN A 42 -14.37 -2.01 -10.42
CA GLN A 42 -13.53 -1.55 -11.54
C GLN A 42 -12.67 -2.69 -12.10
N TRP A 43 -12.05 -3.51 -11.26
CA TRP A 43 -11.28 -4.67 -11.69
C TRP A 43 -12.14 -5.65 -12.49
N HIS A 44 -13.36 -5.91 -12.03
CA HIS A 44 -14.27 -6.82 -12.72
C HIS A 44 -14.77 -6.28 -14.08
N SER A 45 -14.99 -4.96 -14.16
CA SER A 45 -15.50 -4.32 -15.38
C SER A 45 -14.40 -3.86 -16.35
N HIS A 46 -13.12 -4.05 -15.99
CA HIS A 46 -11.96 -3.56 -16.75
C HIS A 46 -12.09 -2.07 -17.07
N SER A 47 -12.55 -1.28 -16.09
CA SER A 47 -12.84 0.13 -16.23
C SER A 47 -11.93 0.99 -15.34
N GLY A 48 -11.91 2.30 -15.60
CA GLY A 48 -11.10 3.23 -14.84
C GLY A 48 -9.64 3.18 -15.26
N TRP A 49 -8.73 2.97 -14.31
CA TRP A 49 -7.28 2.96 -14.52
C TRP A 49 -6.70 1.58 -14.82
N PHE A 50 -7.55 0.54 -14.81
CA PHE A 50 -7.15 -0.83 -14.98
C PHE A 50 -7.24 -1.21 -16.46
N ASN A 51 -6.19 -0.89 -17.22
CA ASN A 51 -6.04 -1.32 -18.62
C ASN A 51 -5.53 -2.78 -18.72
N GLU A 52 -5.27 -3.42 -17.59
CA GLU A 52 -4.72 -4.76 -17.51
C GLU A 52 -5.84 -5.77 -17.23
N ASP A 53 -5.67 -6.99 -17.73
CA ASP A 53 -6.60 -8.08 -17.45
C ASP A 53 -6.50 -8.49 -15.99
N VAL A 54 -7.44 -8.05 -15.17
CA VAL A 54 -7.60 -8.51 -13.80
C VAL A 54 -8.65 -9.62 -13.78
N GLU A 55 -8.24 -10.80 -13.36
CA GLU A 55 -9.13 -11.94 -13.21
C GLU A 55 -9.54 -12.09 -11.74
N LEU A 56 -10.84 -12.13 -11.47
CA LEU A 56 -11.37 -12.42 -10.14
C LEU A 56 -11.73 -13.90 -10.06
N TRP A 57 -11.26 -14.58 -9.02
CA TRP A 57 -11.45 -16.02 -8.82
C TRP A 57 -12.04 -16.32 -7.45
N LEU A 58 -12.98 -17.28 -7.43
CA LEU A 58 -13.54 -17.89 -6.23
C LEU A 58 -13.12 -19.36 -6.18
N ILE A 59 -12.80 -19.86 -5.00
CA ILE A 59 -12.82 -21.30 -4.71
C ILE A 59 -14.16 -21.60 -4.09
N VAL A 60 -14.84 -22.60 -4.63
CA VAL A 60 -16.14 -23.06 -4.11
C VAL A 60 -16.04 -24.50 -3.62
N ASP A 61 -16.74 -24.81 -2.55
CA ASP A 61 -16.84 -26.15 -2.00
C ASP A 61 -17.74 -27.06 -2.86
N GLU A 62 -18.03 -28.28 -2.38
CA GLU A 62 -18.89 -29.25 -3.07
C GLU A 62 -20.34 -28.77 -3.19
N SER A 63 -20.82 -27.95 -2.26
CA SER A 63 -22.17 -27.33 -2.31
C SER A 63 -22.25 -26.17 -3.29
N GLY A 64 -21.10 -25.66 -3.77
CA GLY A 64 -20.98 -24.47 -4.61
C GLY A 64 -20.90 -23.18 -3.82
N ALA A 65 -20.76 -23.24 -2.48
CA ALA A 65 -20.54 -22.06 -1.64
C ALA A 65 -19.11 -21.53 -1.76
N PRO A 66 -18.90 -20.21 -1.85
CA PRO A 66 -17.57 -19.63 -1.86
C PRO A 66 -16.85 -19.83 -0.52
N VAL A 67 -15.60 -20.33 -0.57
CA VAL A 67 -14.74 -20.56 0.60
C VAL A 67 -13.41 -19.83 0.54
N ALA A 68 -12.97 -19.40 -0.66
CA ALA A 68 -11.82 -18.53 -0.81
C ALA A 68 -11.96 -17.65 -2.06
N ARG A 69 -11.18 -16.55 -2.10
CA ARG A 69 -11.12 -15.63 -3.25
C ARG A 69 -9.70 -15.10 -3.47
N THR A 70 -9.41 -14.75 -4.71
CA THR A 70 -8.20 -14.00 -5.11
C THR A 70 -8.44 -13.23 -6.39
N ILE A 71 -7.59 -12.27 -6.68
CA ILE A 71 -7.40 -11.73 -8.02
C ILE A 71 -6.08 -12.22 -8.58
N CYS A 72 -6.03 -12.36 -9.90
CA CYS A 72 -4.79 -12.58 -10.66
C CYS A 72 -4.68 -11.48 -11.71
N HIS A 73 -3.50 -10.89 -11.85
CA HIS A 73 -3.27 -9.84 -12.84
C HIS A 73 -1.81 -9.83 -13.30
N SER A 74 -1.51 -9.03 -14.32
CA SER A 74 -0.15 -8.79 -14.81
C SER A 74 0.15 -7.29 -14.79
N SER A 75 1.40 -6.93 -14.57
CA SER A 75 1.92 -5.58 -14.68
C SER A 75 3.36 -5.65 -15.20
N PRO A 76 3.58 -5.38 -16.49
CA PRO A 76 4.92 -5.44 -17.08
C PRO A 76 5.90 -4.48 -16.38
N GLU A 77 5.43 -3.28 -16.01
CA GLU A 77 6.27 -2.29 -15.31
C GLU A 77 6.70 -2.79 -13.93
N LEU A 78 5.76 -3.29 -13.12
CA LEU A 78 6.07 -3.84 -11.80
C LEU A 78 6.95 -5.07 -11.90
N ALA A 79 6.70 -5.97 -12.86
CA ALA A 79 7.50 -7.15 -13.10
C ALA A 79 8.96 -6.79 -13.42
N ALA A 80 9.18 -5.78 -14.25
CA ALA A 80 10.51 -5.30 -14.60
C ALA A 80 11.26 -4.72 -13.38
N LYS A 81 10.57 -3.94 -12.54
CA LYS A 81 11.15 -3.37 -11.31
C LYS A 81 11.54 -4.44 -10.30
N ILE A 82 10.65 -5.39 -10.03
CA ILE A 82 10.95 -6.50 -9.11
C ILE A 82 12.12 -7.34 -9.64
N ALA A 83 12.15 -7.66 -10.93
CA ALA A 83 13.26 -8.39 -11.53
C ALA A 83 14.61 -7.61 -11.48
N ALA A 84 14.56 -6.29 -11.55
CA ALA A 84 15.75 -5.46 -11.40
C ALA A 84 16.30 -5.46 -9.96
N SER A 85 15.43 -5.54 -8.95
CA SER A 85 15.83 -5.58 -7.54
C SER A 85 16.47 -6.91 -7.12
N ASP A 86 16.20 -8.00 -7.85
CA ASP A 86 16.81 -9.31 -7.58
C ASP A 86 18.28 -9.39 -8.05
N ARG A 87 18.75 -8.41 -8.85
CA ARG A 87 20.15 -8.39 -9.31
C ARG A 87 21.02 -7.87 -8.17
N PRO A 88 22.09 -8.60 -7.78
CA PRO A 88 23.04 -8.08 -6.81
C PRO A 88 23.60 -6.75 -7.33
N ALA A 89 23.70 -5.76 -6.42
CA ALA A 89 24.32 -4.48 -6.75
C ALA A 89 25.69 -4.78 -7.39
N ARG A 90 25.88 -4.38 -8.66
CA ARG A 90 27.20 -4.48 -9.30
C ARG A 90 28.15 -3.69 -8.42
N ALA A 91 29.16 -4.39 -7.87
CA ALA A 91 30.28 -3.72 -7.25
C ALA A 91 30.83 -2.68 -8.25
N THR A 92 30.79 -1.43 -7.86
CA THR A 92 31.44 -0.34 -8.59
C THR A 92 32.92 -0.59 -8.49
N SER A 93 33.47 -1.37 -9.41
CA SER A 93 34.89 -1.37 -9.66
C SER A 93 35.18 -0.13 -10.51
N ASP A 94 35.76 0.87 -9.87
CA ASP A 94 36.50 1.93 -10.54
C ASP A 94 37.55 1.29 -11.47
N ASP A 95 37.79 1.95 -12.60
CA ASP A 95 38.76 1.65 -13.65
C ASP A 95 38.34 0.66 -14.75
N VAL A 96 37.58 1.17 -15.73
CA VAL A 96 37.86 0.86 -17.15
C VAL A 96 37.55 2.08 -18.01
N MET A 97 38.58 2.65 -18.62
CA MET A 97 38.54 3.64 -19.69
C MET A 97 37.71 3.14 -20.89
N PRO A 98 36.95 4.00 -21.56
CA PRO A 98 36.12 3.57 -22.69
C PRO A 98 36.99 3.28 -23.93
N SER A 99 37.05 2.04 -24.34
CA SER A 99 37.50 1.70 -25.69
C SER A 99 36.31 1.85 -26.66
N ASN A 100 36.42 2.80 -27.57
CA ASN A 100 35.56 2.94 -28.73
C ASN A 100 35.63 1.69 -29.61
N THR A 101 34.58 0.86 -29.52
CA THR A 101 34.23 -0.03 -30.62
C THR A 101 32.70 0.02 -30.75
N THR A 102 32.26 0.66 -31.83
CA THR A 102 30.90 0.57 -32.36
C THR A 102 30.66 -0.86 -32.80
N ASP A 103 29.97 -1.61 -31.95
CA ASP A 103 29.27 -2.83 -32.39
C ASP A 103 27.81 -2.70 -32.04
N THR A 104 27.05 -2.31 -33.06
CA THR A 104 25.60 -2.22 -33.06
C THR A 104 25.04 -3.63 -33.22
N THR A 105 24.94 -4.36 -32.13
CA THR A 105 23.99 -5.47 -32.02
C THR A 105 23.20 -5.29 -30.76
N ASP A 106 22.03 -4.74 -30.97
CA ASP A 106 20.96 -4.57 -30.02
C ASP A 106 20.47 -5.96 -29.56
N PRO A 107 20.65 -6.36 -28.27
CA PRO A 107 19.94 -7.47 -27.72
C PRO A 107 18.64 -6.97 -27.08
N ALA A 108 17.85 -6.19 -27.82
CA ALA A 108 16.42 -6.14 -27.57
C ALA A 108 15.87 -7.50 -28.01
N GLY A 109 16.08 -8.49 -27.16
CA GLY A 109 15.38 -9.75 -27.27
C GLY A 109 13.88 -9.44 -27.41
N GLU A 110 13.31 -9.86 -28.51
CA GLU A 110 11.92 -9.80 -28.86
C GLU A 110 11.06 -9.98 -27.60
N ALA A 111 10.47 -8.90 -27.10
CA ALA A 111 9.36 -8.95 -26.18
C ALA A 111 8.25 -9.69 -26.94
N SER A 112 8.18 -11.01 -26.72
CA SER A 112 7.07 -11.85 -27.19
C SER A 112 5.80 -11.18 -26.67
N LEU A 113 5.13 -10.45 -27.55
CA LEU A 113 3.81 -9.90 -27.35
C LEU A 113 2.89 -11.05 -26.92
N GLY A 114 2.57 -11.16 -25.61
CA GLY A 114 1.48 -11.98 -25.17
C GLY A 114 1.60 -12.81 -23.89
N ARG A 115 2.79 -13.02 -23.29
CA ARG A 115 2.89 -13.84 -22.05
C ARG A 115 3.50 -13.05 -20.91
N PRO A 116 2.80 -12.91 -19.75
CA PRO A 116 3.37 -12.21 -18.60
C PRO A 116 4.57 -12.98 -18.04
N SER A 117 5.68 -12.29 -17.75
CA SER A 117 6.84 -12.89 -17.07
C SER A 117 6.52 -13.23 -15.62
N THR A 118 5.66 -12.46 -14.98
CA THR A 118 5.21 -12.58 -13.59
C THR A 118 3.68 -12.54 -13.54
N LEU A 119 3.08 -13.49 -12.83
CA LEU A 119 1.68 -13.42 -12.42
C LEU A 119 1.61 -12.81 -11.02
N PHE A 120 0.89 -11.71 -10.90
CA PHE A 120 0.58 -11.11 -9.60
C PHE A 120 -0.73 -11.65 -9.06
N PHE A 121 -0.82 -11.79 -7.73
CA PHE A 121 -2.05 -12.15 -7.02
C PHE A 121 -2.32 -11.18 -5.88
N GLY A 122 -3.60 -11.07 -5.48
CA GLY A 122 -4.00 -10.19 -4.38
C GLY A 122 -5.44 -10.43 -3.94
N ALA A 123 -5.97 -9.55 -3.09
CA ALA A 123 -7.33 -9.62 -2.54
C ALA A 123 -7.66 -11.00 -1.95
N LEU A 124 -6.69 -11.60 -1.25
CA LEU A 124 -6.79 -12.96 -0.69
C LEU A 124 -7.79 -13.01 0.47
N GLU A 125 -8.69 -14.00 0.40
CA GLU A 125 -9.50 -14.44 1.53
C GLU A 125 -9.68 -15.95 1.46
N ALA A 126 -9.62 -16.61 2.61
CA ALA A 126 -9.87 -18.05 2.73
C ALA A 126 -10.53 -18.39 4.06
N ALA A 127 -11.43 -19.36 4.06
CA ALA A 127 -12.14 -19.81 5.24
C ALA A 127 -11.20 -20.47 6.26
N ASP A 128 -10.29 -21.30 5.74
CA ASP A 128 -9.34 -22.12 6.48
C ASP A 128 -8.10 -22.41 5.60
N ALA A 129 -7.18 -23.18 6.16
CA ALA A 129 -5.94 -23.54 5.47
C ALA A 129 -6.20 -24.44 4.24
N GLU A 130 -7.16 -25.34 4.27
CA GLU A 130 -7.51 -26.19 3.14
C GLU A 130 -8.01 -25.35 1.94
N ALA A 131 -8.91 -24.40 2.20
CA ALA A 131 -9.40 -23.50 1.17
C ALA A 131 -8.28 -22.61 0.61
N LEU A 132 -7.34 -22.17 1.47
CA LEU A 132 -6.17 -21.40 1.07
C LEU A 132 -5.20 -22.23 0.21
N ASP A 133 -4.94 -23.48 0.57
CA ASP A 133 -4.07 -24.39 -0.21
C ASP A 133 -4.65 -24.62 -1.62
N HIS A 134 -5.96 -24.83 -1.73
CA HIS A 134 -6.64 -24.90 -3.02
C HIS A 134 -6.52 -23.61 -3.82
N LEU A 135 -6.57 -22.46 -3.16
CA LEU A 135 -6.40 -21.14 -3.79
C LEU A 135 -4.97 -20.96 -4.31
N ILE A 136 -3.96 -21.29 -3.50
CA ILE A 136 -2.53 -21.24 -3.88
C ILE A 136 -2.23 -22.16 -5.07
N ALA A 137 -2.76 -23.39 -5.03
CA ALA A 137 -2.64 -24.34 -6.14
C ALA A 137 -3.27 -23.78 -7.43
N HIS A 138 -4.42 -23.09 -7.31
CA HIS A 138 -5.06 -22.45 -8.46
C HIS A 138 -4.24 -21.29 -9.01
N ILE A 139 -3.64 -20.44 -8.16
CA ILE A 139 -2.74 -19.35 -8.59
C ILE A 139 -1.56 -19.95 -9.39
N GLY A 140 -0.93 -21.01 -8.89
CA GLY A 140 0.13 -21.72 -9.61
C GLY A 140 -0.32 -22.27 -10.96
N PHE A 141 -1.48 -22.91 -11.00
CA PHE A 141 -2.08 -23.43 -12.24
C PHE A 141 -2.33 -22.28 -13.26
N ARG A 142 -2.82 -21.12 -12.80
CA ARG A 142 -3.00 -19.96 -13.70
C ARG A 142 -1.68 -19.43 -14.23
N ALA A 143 -0.64 -19.39 -13.40
CA ALA A 143 0.70 -18.99 -13.84
C ALA A 143 1.23 -19.91 -14.93
N ASP A 144 1.10 -21.23 -14.75
CA ASP A 144 1.48 -22.24 -15.75
C ASP A 144 0.70 -22.07 -17.06
N GLN A 145 -0.61 -21.86 -17.00
CA GLN A 145 -1.44 -21.61 -18.18
C GLN A 145 -1.02 -20.37 -18.97
N LEU A 146 -0.62 -19.30 -18.25
CA LEU A 146 -0.17 -18.05 -18.85
C LEU A 146 1.31 -18.10 -19.27
N GLY A 147 2.04 -19.14 -18.89
CA GLY A 147 3.46 -19.27 -19.13
C GLY A 147 4.31 -18.30 -18.33
N ALA A 148 3.79 -17.82 -17.19
CA ALA A 148 4.54 -17.01 -16.26
C ALA A 148 5.66 -17.82 -15.61
N ARG A 149 6.80 -17.17 -15.36
CA ARG A 149 7.96 -17.81 -14.71
C ARG A 149 8.08 -17.44 -13.24
N ARG A 150 7.23 -16.54 -12.76
CA ARG A 150 7.21 -16.06 -11.39
C ARG A 150 5.77 -15.82 -10.94
N VAL A 151 5.50 -16.09 -9.67
CA VAL A 151 4.26 -15.72 -8.98
C VAL A 151 4.63 -14.82 -7.83
N PHE A 152 4.01 -13.65 -7.73
CA PHE A 152 4.37 -12.63 -6.74
C PHE A 152 3.11 -11.95 -6.18
N GLY A 153 3.08 -11.74 -4.88
CA GLY A 153 1.99 -11.02 -4.21
C GLY A 153 2.01 -11.22 -2.68
N PRO A 154 0.93 -10.82 -1.98
CA PRO A 154 -0.26 -10.15 -2.48
C PRO A 154 0.02 -8.71 -2.93
N VAL A 155 -0.44 -8.33 -4.11
CA VAL A 155 -0.29 -6.99 -4.68
C VAL A 155 -1.63 -6.56 -5.30
N SER A 156 -2.01 -5.30 -5.08
CA SER A 156 -3.14 -4.70 -5.79
C SER A 156 -2.77 -4.42 -7.27
N PRO A 157 -3.73 -4.43 -8.20
CA PRO A 157 -3.51 -3.95 -9.56
C PRO A 157 -2.99 -2.51 -9.65
N LEU A 158 -3.28 -1.69 -8.63
CA LEU A 158 -2.57 -0.42 -8.39
C LEU A 158 -1.51 -0.66 -7.32
N PRO A 159 -0.21 -0.74 -7.67
CA PRO A 159 0.85 -1.18 -6.75
C PRO A 159 1.04 -0.33 -5.50
N ASN A 160 0.53 0.90 -5.50
CA ASN A 160 0.66 1.85 -4.39
C ASN A 160 -0.53 1.80 -3.42
N VAL A 161 -1.41 0.82 -3.60
CA VAL A 161 -2.50 0.49 -2.69
C VAL A 161 -2.08 -0.73 -1.88
N THR A 162 -2.68 -0.92 -0.73
CA THR A 162 -2.42 -2.01 0.22
C THR A 162 -1.88 -3.29 -0.42
N GLY A 163 -0.68 -3.70 -0.02
CA GLY A 163 -0.04 -4.93 -0.47
C GLY A 163 0.66 -5.64 0.68
N GLY A 164 1.20 -6.84 0.39
CA GLY A 164 1.82 -7.68 1.38
C GLY A 164 0.82 -8.49 2.21
N MET A 165 1.36 -9.35 3.06
CA MET A 165 0.63 -10.23 3.97
C MET A 165 1.31 -10.21 5.34
N LEU A 166 0.52 -10.19 6.41
CA LEU A 166 1.04 -10.24 7.77
C LEU A 166 1.76 -11.56 8.02
N THR A 167 2.96 -11.45 8.58
CA THR A 167 3.79 -12.56 9.06
C THR A 167 3.87 -12.58 10.58
N ALA A 168 3.55 -11.46 11.25
CA ALA A 168 3.41 -11.37 12.70
C ALA A 168 2.44 -10.24 13.09
N GLY A 169 1.93 -10.28 14.33
CA GLY A 169 0.98 -9.29 14.87
C GLY A 169 -0.46 -9.51 14.39
N THR A 170 -0.82 -10.71 13.95
CA THR A 170 -2.17 -11.07 13.47
C THR A 170 -3.23 -11.03 14.56
N ASP A 171 -2.84 -11.04 15.83
CA ASP A 171 -3.68 -10.86 17.00
C ASP A 171 -4.05 -9.39 17.25
N ARG A 172 -3.41 -8.44 16.57
CA ARG A 172 -3.71 -7.02 16.63
C ARG A 172 -4.65 -6.60 15.48
N PRO A 173 -5.58 -5.65 15.72
CA PRO A 173 -6.52 -5.22 14.69
C PRO A 173 -5.81 -4.52 13.54
N GLY A 174 -6.22 -4.82 12.31
CA GLY A 174 -5.83 -4.02 11.16
C GLY A 174 -6.37 -2.59 11.24
N PHE A 175 -5.79 -1.69 10.48
CA PHE A 175 -6.23 -0.30 10.34
C PHE A 175 -6.26 0.10 8.87
N PHE A 176 -6.84 1.25 8.58
CA PHE A 176 -7.06 1.70 7.21
C PHE A 176 -5.76 1.70 6.39
N ASP A 177 -5.86 1.29 5.13
CA ASP A 177 -4.77 1.21 4.15
C ASP A 177 -3.64 0.23 4.53
N THR A 178 -3.99 -0.84 5.25
CA THR A 178 -3.07 -1.95 5.54
C THR A 178 -3.68 -3.28 5.16
N ALA A 179 -2.82 -4.30 4.96
CA ALA A 179 -3.26 -5.69 4.87
C ALA A 179 -3.56 -6.21 6.28
N TRP A 180 -4.54 -7.10 6.38
CA TRP A 180 -4.75 -7.96 7.55
C TRP A 180 -5.18 -9.35 7.08
N ASN A 181 -4.65 -10.37 7.70
CA ASN A 181 -4.97 -11.78 7.42
C ASN A 181 -4.79 -12.64 8.68
N PRO A 182 -5.47 -13.79 8.77
CA PRO A 182 -5.19 -14.81 9.79
C PRO A 182 -3.75 -15.34 9.74
N ALA A 183 -3.25 -15.82 10.88
CA ALA A 183 -1.87 -16.28 11.04
C ALA A 183 -1.50 -17.43 10.07
N PHE A 184 -2.43 -18.35 9.78
CA PHE A 184 -2.16 -19.52 8.93
C PHE A 184 -1.82 -19.19 7.47
N TYR A 185 -2.03 -17.95 7.02
CA TYR A 185 -1.74 -17.58 5.62
C TYR A 185 -0.26 -17.68 5.29
N ALA A 186 0.60 -17.08 6.11
CA ALA A 186 2.04 -17.09 5.87
C ALA A 186 2.60 -18.53 5.83
N ASP A 187 2.15 -19.38 6.77
CA ASP A 187 2.56 -20.77 6.86
C ASP A 187 2.15 -21.59 5.61
N SER A 188 0.91 -21.42 5.12
CA SER A 188 0.43 -22.08 3.88
C SER A 188 1.25 -21.64 2.67
N PHE A 189 1.58 -20.36 2.53
CA PHE A 189 2.43 -19.89 1.42
C PHE A 189 3.86 -20.43 1.51
N HIS A 190 4.47 -20.47 2.70
CA HIS A 190 5.77 -21.07 2.90
C HIS A 190 5.76 -22.58 2.59
N ALA A 191 4.74 -23.30 3.06
CA ALA A 191 4.56 -24.72 2.76
C ALA A 191 4.40 -24.99 1.26
N ALA A 192 3.81 -24.03 0.52
CA ALA A 192 3.68 -24.08 -0.93
C ALA A 192 4.96 -23.65 -1.70
N GLY A 193 6.06 -23.38 -0.99
CA GLY A 193 7.37 -23.05 -1.58
C GLY A 193 7.53 -21.58 -1.98
N PHE A 194 6.72 -20.67 -1.43
CA PHE A 194 6.97 -19.23 -1.55
C PHE A 194 7.98 -18.76 -0.52
N ALA A 195 8.85 -17.85 -0.92
CA ALA A 195 9.76 -17.13 -0.04
C ALA A 195 9.18 -15.76 0.34
N SER A 196 9.45 -15.30 1.56
CA SER A 196 9.16 -13.91 1.95
C SER A 196 10.06 -12.94 1.18
N TRP A 197 9.50 -11.82 0.75
CA TRP A 197 10.19 -10.79 0.00
C TRP A 197 9.80 -9.39 0.51
N GLY A 198 10.78 -8.49 0.64
CA GLY A 198 10.55 -7.09 1.04
C GLY A 198 9.87 -6.97 2.41
N PRO A 199 10.52 -7.41 3.49
CA PRO A 199 9.95 -7.33 4.83
C PRO A 199 9.72 -5.87 5.24
N ALA A 200 8.61 -5.63 5.93
CA ALA A 200 8.23 -4.30 6.39
C ALA A 200 7.43 -4.38 7.68
N GLN A 201 7.23 -3.24 8.30
CA GLN A 201 6.47 -3.11 9.55
C GLN A 201 5.46 -1.98 9.46
N THR A 202 4.36 -2.12 10.18
CA THR A 202 3.50 -1.01 10.57
C THR A 202 3.84 -0.58 11.98
N TRP A 203 3.55 0.67 12.31
CA TRP A 203 3.90 1.24 13.61
C TRP A 203 2.68 1.86 14.27
N GLU A 204 2.68 1.89 15.61
CA GLU A 204 1.67 2.58 16.40
C GLU A 204 2.35 3.50 17.41
N VAL A 205 1.86 4.74 17.50
CA VAL A 205 2.31 5.76 18.45
C VAL A 205 1.12 6.13 19.33
N GLU A 206 1.23 5.91 20.64
CA GLU A 206 0.26 6.43 21.62
C GLU A 206 0.49 7.94 21.80
N VAL A 207 -0.45 8.75 21.31
CA VAL A 207 -0.29 10.22 21.24
C VAL A 207 -0.08 10.84 22.62
N GLY A 208 -0.76 10.30 23.65
CA GLY A 208 -0.59 10.77 25.04
C GLY A 208 0.78 10.45 25.66
N SER A 209 1.54 9.54 25.06
CA SER A 209 2.86 9.12 25.53
C SER A 209 4.01 9.76 24.75
N ILE A 210 3.72 10.61 23.77
CA ILE A 210 4.73 11.30 22.97
C ILE A 210 5.54 12.23 23.88
N PRO A 211 6.90 12.12 23.89
CA PRO A 211 7.74 13.02 24.69
C PRO A 211 7.47 14.50 24.36
N ALA A 212 7.39 15.34 25.36
CA ALA A 212 7.03 16.78 25.21
C ALA A 212 7.89 17.49 24.13
N ALA A 213 9.19 17.18 24.07
CA ALA A 213 10.09 17.73 23.06
C ALA A 213 9.72 17.30 21.62
N ARG A 214 8.93 16.23 21.46
CA ARG A 214 8.45 15.71 20.18
C ARG A 214 6.99 16.08 19.88
N ALA A 215 6.27 16.60 20.89
CA ALA A 215 4.89 17.07 20.77
C ALA A 215 4.79 18.61 20.66
N THR A 216 5.91 19.34 20.76
CA THR A 216 5.94 20.80 20.62
C THR A 216 6.01 21.17 19.12
N ALA A 217 5.10 22.05 18.68
CA ALA A 217 5.09 22.55 17.30
C ALA A 217 6.43 23.17 16.91
N VAL A 218 6.79 22.99 15.64
CA VAL A 218 7.95 23.67 15.07
C VAL A 218 7.58 25.14 14.84
N THR A 219 8.38 26.05 15.36
CA THR A 219 8.16 27.47 15.18
C THR A 219 8.50 27.94 13.76
N GLU A 220 7.94 29.05 13.32
CA GLU A 220 8.29 29.64 12.04
C GLU A 220 9.79 29.98 11.96
N ALA A 221 10.38 30.49 13.06
CA ALA A 221 11.82 30.73 13.12
C ALA A 221 12.68 29.49 12.96
N GLU A 222 12.26 28.29 13.50
CA GLU A 222 12.97 27.05 13.30
C GLU A 222 12.88 26.58 11.83
N TRP A 223 11.71 26.75 11.20
CA TRP A 223 11.55 26.46 9.78
C TRP A 223 12.43 27.38 8.92
N GLU A 224 12.42 28.69 9.18
CA GLU A 224 13.22 29.68 8.46
C GLU A 224 14.72 29.43 8.63
N ALA A 225 15.17 29.10 9.83
CA ALA A 225 16.57 28.74 10.10
C ALA A 225 17.04 27.52 9.28
N SER A 226 16.10 26.62 8.91
CA SER A 226 16.35 25.47 8.04
C SER A 226 16.22 25.81 6.54
N GLY A 227 15.95 27.07 6.18
CA GLY A 227 15.71 27.49 4.79
C GLY A 227 14.34 27.03 4.26
N LEU A 228 13.43 26.65 5.13
CA LEU A 228 12.14 26.03 4.82
C LEU A 228 10.97 26.82 5.43
N ARG A 229 9.78 26.51 4.96
CA ARG A 229 8.52 27.01 5.53
C ARG A 229 7.43 25.95 5.43
N ARG A 230 6.52 25.91 6.40
CA ARG A 230 5.30 25.10 6.31
C ARG A 230 4.25 25.85 5.51
N ARG A 231 3.70 25.23 4.47
CA ARG A 231 2.51 25.72 3.77
C ARG A 231 1.27 25.29 4.52
N ARG A 232 0.42 26.23 4.90
CA ARG A 232 -0.89 25.92 5.49
C ARG A 232 -1.86 25.56 4.36
N ILE A 233 -2.55 24.44 4.54
CA ILE A 233 -3.52 23.94 3.57
C ILE A 233 -4.91 24.28 4.08
N SER A 234 -5.76 24.82 3.22
CA SER A 234 -7.19 24.93 3.48
C SER A 234 -7.95 23.78 2.81
N ARG A 235 -9.19 23.54 3.19
CA ARG A 235 -10.04 22.53 2.52
C ARG A 235 -10.15 22.75 1.01
N PHE A 236 -10.18 24.00 0.57
CA PHE A 236 -10.20 24.39 -0.85
C PHE A 236 -8.80 24.25 -1.51
N GLY A 237 -7.75 24.21 -0.73
CA GLY A 237 -6.36 24.06 -1.17
C GLY A 237 -5.92 22.61 -1.44
N LEU A 238 -6.73 21.61 -1.11
CA LEU A 238 -6.40 20.20 -1.30
C LEU A 238 -6.01 19.84 -2.75
N PRO A 239 -6.73 20.30 -3.80
CA PRO A 239 -6.32 20.00 -5.18
C PRO A 239 -4.95 20.57 -5.55
N ALA A 240 -4.59 21.74 -5.03
CA ALA A 240 -3.27 22.33 -5.22
C ALA A 240 -2.19 21.56 -4.47
N PHE A 241 -2.47 21.11 -3.25
CA PHE A 241 -1.58 20.22 -2.50
C PHE A 241 -1.30 18.94 -3.24
N VAL A 242 -2.33 18.25 -3.77
CA VAL A 242 -2.17 17.00 -4.54
C VAL A 242 -1.24 17.23 -5.75
N ARG A 243 -1.35 18.34 -6.46
CA ARG A 243 -0.45 18.65 -7.59
C ARG A 243 1.00 18.83 -7.16
N ARG A 244 1.25 19.45 -5.99
CA ARG A 244 2.60 19.66 -5.45
C ARG A 244 3.19 18.40 -4.83
N LEU A 245 2.36 17.60 -4.19
CA LEU A 245 2.74 16.34 -3.57
C LEU A 245 3.25 15.33 -4.61
N LEU A 246 2.55 15.17 -5.73
CA LEU A 246 2.74 14.07 -6.66
C LEU A 246 4.17 13.96 -7.24
N PRO A 247 4.84 15.04 -7.69
CA PRO A 247 6.22 14.92 -8.17
C PRO A 247 7.17 14.42 -7.08
N THR A 248 7.04 14.94 -5.86
CA THR A 248 7.87 14.52 -4.72
C THR A 248 7.57 13.08 -4.31
N LEU A 249 6.31 12.67 -4.34
CA LEU A 249 5.89 11.29 -4.11
C LEU A 249 6.58 10.35 -5.10
N ASN A 250 6.45 10.62 -6.40
CA ASN A 250 7.06 9.79 -7.43
C ASN A 250 8.60 9.76 -7.33
N ALA A 251 9.24 10.88 -6.97
CA ALA A 251 10.68 10.95 -6.79
C ALA A 251 11.15 10.19 -5.54
N ALA A 252 10.49 10.38 -4.40
CA ALA A 252 10.86 9.76 -3.13
C ALA A 252 10.73 8.23 -3.16
N PHE A 253 9.78 7.72 -3.93
CA PHE A 253 9.48 6.28 -4.01
C PHE A 253 10.02 5.60 -5.28
N ALA A 254 10.67 6.35 -6.18
CA ALA A 254 11.19 5.82 -7.46
C ALA A 254 12.10 4.60 -7.30
N GLN A 255 12.86 4.57 -6.21
CA GLN A 255 13.81 3.50 -5.90
C GLN A 255 13.16 2.24 -5.30
N LEU A 256 11.91 2.33 -4.84
CA LEU A 256 11.23 1.17 -4.25
C LEU A 256 10.86 0.16 -5.36
N PRO A 257 11.25 -1.10 -5.21
CA PRO A 257 11.07 -2.09 -6.28
C PRO A 257 9.61 -2.47 -6.51
N TYR A 258 8.73 -2.23 -5.55
CA TYR A 258 7.30 -2.49 -5.66
C TYR A 258 6.46 -1.23 -5.95
N TYR A 259 7.11 -0.10 -6.24
CA TYR A 259 6.43 1.15 -6.57
C TYR A 259 6.44 1.42 -8.06
N THR A 260 5.30 1.77 -8.65
CA THR A 260 5.20 2.33 -9.99
C THR A 260 4.76 3.80 -9.93
N GLN A 261 5.10 4.58 -10.95
CA GLN A 261 4.73 6.01 -10.96
C GLN A 261 3.22 6.18 -11.00
N ILE A 262 2.72 7.10 -10.19
CA ILE A 262 1.30 7.45 -10.10
C ILE A 262 1.04 8.71 -10.91
N SER A 263 -0.03 8.69 -11.72
CA SER A 263 -0.56 9.88 -12.38
C SER A 263 -1.45 10.70 -11.45
N THR A 264 -1.63 11.99 -11.77
CA THR A 264 -2.57 12.87 -11.03
C THR A 264 -3.98 12.29 -10.99
N ALA A 265 -4.39 11.61 -12.05
CA ALA A 265 -5.71 11.08 -12.19
C ALA A 265 -5.89 9.81 -11.31
N GLN A 266 -4.88 8.94 -11.25
CA GLN A 266 -4.85 7.79 -10.33
C GLN A 266 -4.89 8.25 -8.86
N LEU A 267 -4.03 9.22 -8.49
CA LEU A 267 -4.03 9.74 -7.12
C LEU A 267 -5.37 10.37 -6.74
N LYS A 268 -6.00 11.14 -7.63
CA LYS A 268 -7.35 11.68 -7.39
C LYS A 268 -8.40 10.59 -7.21
N SER A 269 -8.32 9.50 -8.00
CA SER A 269 -9.24 8.36 -7.86
C SER A 269 -9.08 7.66 -6.51
N GLN A 270 -7.84 7.44 -6.07
CA GLN A 270 -7.55 6.84 -4.75
C GLN A 270 -8.04 7.71 -3.58
N MET A 271 -7.95 9.03 -3.74
CA MET A 271 -8.42 9.97 -2.72
C MET A 271 -9.94 10.19 -2.76
N GLN A 272 -10.64 9.67 -3.77
CA GLN A 272 -12.08 9.88 -3.92
C GLN A 272 -12.86 9.25 -2.75
N GLY A 273 -13.70 10.05 -2.09
CA GLY A 273 -14.41 9.64 -0.88
C GLY A 273 -13.65 9.90 0.43
N LEU A 274 -12.31 9.95 0.41
CA LEU A 274 -11.51 10.24 1.60
C LEU A 274 -11.30 11.74 1.83
N THR A 275 -11.50 12.57 0.82
CA THR A 275 -11.33 14.04 0.93
C THR A 275 -12.24 14.68 1.99
N ALA A 276 -13.40 14.08 2.24
CA ALA A 276 -14.31 14.54 3.32
C ALA A 276 -13.74 14.33 4.73
N LEU A 277 -12.83 13.34 4.88
CA LEU A 277 -12.16 13.01 6.15
C LEU A 277 -10.89 13.81 6.37
N MET A 278 -10.31 14.37 5.30
CA MET A 278 -9.05 15.10 5.42
C MET A 278 -9.19 16.27 6.37
N ASP A 279 -8.28 16.32 7.33
CA ASP A 279 -8.10 17.44 8.21
C ASP A 279 -6.86 18.25 7.74
N PRO A 280 -7.04 19.47 7.24
CA PRO A 280 -5.92 20.27 6.73
C PRO A 280 -4.78 20.48 7.73
N GLU A 281 -5.06 20.41 9.03
CA GLU A 281 -4.03 20.58 10.07
C GLU A 281 -3.17 19.33 10.26
N LEU A 282 -3.69 18.15 9.87
CA LEU A 282 -2.94 16.89 9.86
C LEU A 282 -2.17 16.66 8.55
N ILE A 283 -2.31 17.55 7.59
CA ILE A 283 -1.55 17.50 6.34
C ILE A 283 -0.29 18.38 6.50
N ILE A 284 0.85 17.78 6.25
CA ILE A 284 2.13 18.48 6.25
C ILE A 284 2.57 18.74 4.80
N ASP A 285 2.85 20.01 4.48
CA ASP A 285 3.39 20.44 3.18
C ASP A 285 4.52 21.43 3.44
N ILE A 286 5.75 20.99 3.22
CA ILE A 286 6.96 21.78 3.46
C ILE A 286 7.53 22.26 2.14
N ALA A 287 7.90 23.53 2.07
CA ALA A 287 8.51 24.19 0.93
C ALA A 287 9.80 24.92 1.33
N GLY A 288 10.66 25.20 0.36
CA GLY A 288 11.75 26.16 0.54
C GLY A 288 11.20 27.58 0.71
N ILE A 289 11.92 28.43 1.45
CA ILE A 289 11.52 29.85 1.66
C ILE A 289 11.32 30.57 0.33
N LYS A 290 12.18 30.28 -0.66
CA LYS A 290 12.14 30.91 -1.99
C LYS A 290 11.20 30.19 -2.98
N ASP A 291 10.60 29.08 -2.58
CA ASP A 291 9.70 28.31 -3.47
C ASP A 291 8.41 29.08 -3.72
N SER A 292 7.91 29.02 -4.95
CA SER A 292 6.58 29.55 -5.33
C SER A 292 5.46 28.70 -4.73
N SER A 293 4.22 29.15 -4.89
CA SER A 293 3.03 28.38 -4.48
C SER A 293 2.85 27.07 -5.27
N GLU A 294 3.39 26.99 -6.46
CA GLU A 294 3.26 25.85 -7.38
C GLU A 294 4.46 24.88 -7.33
N THR A 295 5.57 25.28 -6.68
CA THR A 295 6.76 24.42 -6.55
C THR A 295 6.39 23.15 -5.78
N PRO A 296 6.87 21.96 -6.22
CA PRO A 296 6.65 20.70 -5.52
C PRO A 296 7.01 20.75 -4.04
N SER A 297 6.38 19.94 -3.23
CA SER A 297 6.65 19.83 -1.80
C SER A 297 8.08 19.29 -1.58
N ARG A 298 8.84 19.87 -0.64
CA ARG A 298 10.16 19.34 -0.25
C ARG A 298 10.05 18.18 0.72
N CYS A 299 9.01 18.22 1.55
CA CYS A 299 8.62 17.12 2.42
C CYS A 299 7.11 17.21 2.62
N PHE A 300 6.46 16.06 2.73
CA PHE A 300 5.03 15.99 2.99
C PHE A 300 4.70 14.81 3.89
N ALA A 301 3.57 14.91 4.58
CA ALA A 301 2.90 13.81 5.23
C ALA A 301 1.39 13.98 5.10
N LEU A 302 0.70 12.89 4.75
CA LEU A 302 -0.76 12.82 4.64
C LEU A 302 -1.31 11.93 5.74
N VAL A 303 -2.04 12.53 6.66
CA VAL A 303 -2.67 11.85 7.79
C VAL A 303 -4.18 12.11 7.75
N ILE A 304 -4.94 11.07 8.01
CA ILE A 304 -6.40 11.14 8.11
C ILE A 304 -6.88 10.47 9.41
N PRO A 305 -8.04 10.84 9.95
CA PRO A 305 -8.74 10.01 10.94
C PRO A 305 -8.97 8.61 10.37
N ASP A 306 -8.81 7.56 11.17
CA ASP A 306 -9.00 6.17 10.71
C ASP A 306 -10.48 5.92 10.38
N PRO A 307 -10.86 5.75 9.10
CA PRO A 307 -12.24 5.51 8.70
C PRO A 307 -12.69 4.06 8.90
N LEU A 308 -11.77 3.17 9.30
CA LEU A 308 -12.00 1.73 9.28
C LEU A 308 -13.24 1.28 10.08
N PRO A 309 -13.54 1.84 11.27
CA PRO A 309 -14.77 1.47 11.99
C PRO A 309 -16.05 1.68 11.15
N VAL A 310 -16.09 2.75 10.38
CA VAL A 310 -17.22 3.02 9.48
C VAL A 310 -17.18 2.13 8.24
N LEU A 311 -16.00 1.95 7.62
CA LEU A 311 -15.86 1.09 6.46
C LEU A 311 -16.28 -0.36 6.76
N ARG A 312 -15.99 -0.88 7.94
CA ARG A 312 -16.43 -2.21 8.37
C ARG A 312 -17.95 -2.29 8.45
N ARG A 313 -18.63 -1.30 9.07
CA ARG A 313 -20.10 -1.24 9.13
C ARG A 313 -20.75 -1.25 7.75
N HIS A 314 -20.08 -0.65 6.76
CA HIS A 314 -20.60 -0.55 5.38
C HIS A 314 -19.97 -1.58 4.42
N GLY A 315 -19.22 -2.57 4.91
CA GLY A 315 -18.61 -3.63 4.09
C GLY A 315 -17.71 -3.10 2.98
N GLY A 316 -16.89 -2.06 3.27
CA GLY A 316 -15.98 -1.44 2.31
C GLY A 316 -16.67 -0.50 1.28
N ARG A 317 -17.95 -0.18 1.46
CA ARG A 317 -18.69 0.71 0.54
C ARG A 317 -18.59 2.16 1.00
N LEU A 318 -18.05 3.04 0.15
CA LEU A 318 -18.03 4.49 0.33
C LEU A 318 -19.18 5.17 -0.43
N GLY A 319 -20.40 4.73 -0.17
CA GLY A 319 -21.60 5.38 -0.71
C GLY A 319 -22.05 6.60 0.14
N PRO A 320 -23.13 7.31 -0.28
CA PRO A 320 -23.65 8.47 0.46
C PRO A 320 -23.96 8.20 1.94
N SER A 321 -24.46 7.00 2.26
CA SER A 321 -24.76 6.60 3.64
C SER A 321 -23.48 6.44 4.48
N ALA A 322 -22.44 5.87 3.92
CA ALA A 322 -21.15 5.74 4.61
C ALA A 322 -20.47 7.11 4.80
N ILE A 323 -20.55 8.00 3.82
CA ILE A 323 -20.03 9.36 3.93
C ILE A 323 -20.79 10.13 5.02
N LEU A 324 -22.12 10.00 5.08
CA LEU A 324 -22.92 10.62 6.14
C LEU A 324 -22.53 10.06 7.51
N ASP A 325 -22.39 8.74 7.62
CA ASP A 325 -21.95 8.05 8.84
C ASP A 325 -20.58 8.55 9.29
N LEU A 326 -19.62 8.67 8.37
CA LEU A 326 -18.29 9.26 8.63
C LEU A 326 -18.36 10.70 9.15
N LEU A 327 -19.23 11.52 8.57
CA LEU A 327 -19.39 12.94 8.98
C LEU A 327 -20.03 13.06 10.37
N VAL A 328 -21.05 12.24 10.64
CA VAL A 328 -21.77 12.23 11.93
C VAL A 328 -20.88 11.73 13.06
N HIS A 329 -20.16 10.62 12.84
CA HIS A 329 -19.32 9.98 13.86
C HIS A 329 -17.86 10.41 13.81
N ARG A 330 -17.52 11.46 13.05
CA ARG A 330 -16.15 11.96 12.93
C ARG A 330 -15.48 12.24 14.28
N HIS A 331 -16.25 12.73 15.25
CA HIS A 331 -15.76 13.04 16.59
C HIS A 331 -15.39 11.79 17.42
N GLU A 332 -15.84 10.61 17.00
CA GLU A 332 -15.52 9.33 17.62
C GLU A 332 -14.21 8.73 17.05
N LEU A 333 -13.79 9.20 15.87
CA LEU A 333 -12.56 8.73 15.22
C LEU A 333 -11.35 9.35 15.93
N ARG A 334 -10.87 8.66 16.96
CA ARG A 334 -9.75 9.13 17.80
C ARG A 334 -8.41 8.53 17.41
N ASP A 335 -8.37 7.64 16.45
CA ASP A 335 -7.15 7.10 15.85
C ASP A 335 -6.91 7.80 14.51
N ALA A 336 -5.66 8.09 14.21
CA ALA A 336 -5.23 8.67 12.95
C ALA A 336 -4.32 7.69 12.20
N VAL A 337 -4.36 7.74 10.88
CA VAL A 337 -3.50 6.91 10.02
C VAL A 337 -2.64 7.83 9.15
N LEU A 338 -1.34 7.64 9.24
CA LEU A 338 -0.39 8.23 8.31
C LEU A 338 -0.33 7.33 7.08
N ILE A 339 -1.02 7.78 6.02
CA ILE A 339 -1.16 7.04 4.75
C ILE A 339 0.16 7.04 3.99
N ILE A 340 0.78 8.22 3.88
CA ILE A 340 1.99 8.39 3.08
C ILE A 340 2.79 9.59 3.56
N GLN A 341 4.10 9.45 3.53
CA GLN A 341 5.05 10.53 3.77
C GLN A 341 6.22 10.41 2.80
N GLY A 342 6.84 11.53 2.51
CA GLY A 342 8.02 11.52 1.64
C GLY A 342 8.82 12.80 1.75
N THR A 343 10.11 12.70 1.46
CA THR A 343 11.02 13.83 1.36
C THR A 343 11.69 13.79 0.00
N ASP A 344 11.72 14.92 -0.67
CA ASP A 344 12.44 15.14 -1.92
C ASP A 344 13.88 14.59 -1.75
N PRO A 345 14.39 13.72 -2.65
CA PRO A 345 15.73 13.13 -2.55
C PRO A 345 16.83 14.15 -2.27
N ASP A 346 16.76 15.35 -2.88
CA ASP A 346 17.74 16.42 -2.67
C ASP A 346 17.72 17.03 -1.27
N PHE A 347 16.67 16.74 -0.50
CA PHE A 347 16.43 17.25 0.85
C PHE A 347 16.49 16.16 1.93
N GLN A 348 16.74 14.91 1.57
CA GLN A 348 16.91 13.83 2.54
C GLN A 348 18.18 14.04 3.40
N GLY A 349 18.22 13.39 4.56
CA GLY A 349 19.35 13.46 5.50
C GLY A 349 19.47 14.79 6.29
N ARG A 350 18.60 15.77 6.04
CA ARG A 350 18.63 17.10 6.68
C ARG A 350 17.69 17.21 7.91
N GLY A 351 17.12 16.14 8.38
CA GLY A 351 16.22 16.12 9.54
C GLY A 351 14.82 16.70 9.29
N ILE A 352 14.47 17.03 8.04
CA ILE A 352 13.19 17.68 7.69
C ILE A 352 12.00 16.82 8.07
N LEU A 353 12.06 15.51 7.79
CA LEU A 353 11.00 14.59 8.17
C LEU A 353 10.77 14.58 9.69
N SER A 354 11.84 14.64 10.48
CA SER A 354 11.74 14.69 11.95
C SER A 354 11.05 15.97 12.44
N MET A 355 11.30 17.12 11.80
CA MET A 355 10.59 18.37 12.07
C MET A 355 9.12 18.27 11.64
N ALA A 356 8.84 17.72 10.47
CA ALA A 356 7.50 17.51 9.95
C ALA A 356 6.65 16.63 10.88
N ILE A 357 7.22 15.51 11.39
CA ILE A 357 6.52 14.64 12.33
C ILE A 357 6.37 15.29 13.70
N ARG A 358 7.30 16.15 14.15
CA ARG A 358 7.13 16.93 15.39
C ARG A 358 5.92 17.87 15.29
N ASP A 359 5.75 18.53 14.16
CA ASP A 359 4.60 19.38 13.88
C ASP A 359 3.28 18.59 13.83
N LEU A 360 3.31 17.39 13.20
CA LEU A 360 2.18 16.47 13.16
C LEU A 360 1.80 16.02 14.57
N ASN A 361 2.77 15.60 15.37
CA ASN A 361 2.55 15.14 16.74
C ASN A 361 1.88 16.25 17.58
N SER A 362 2.34 17.49 17.45
CA SER A 362 1.71 18.64 18.12
C SER A 362 0.25 18.81 17.71
N ALA A 363 -0.06 18.70 16.43
CA ALA A 363 -1.43 18.78 15.93
C ALA A 363 -2.32 17.62 16.44
N LEU A 364 -1.79 16.40 16.48
CA LEU A 364 -2.51 15.23 17.00
C LEU A 364 -2.84 15.40 18.50
N CYS A 365 -1.87 15.85 19.31
CA CYS A 365 -2.08 16.14 20.72
C CYS A 365 -3.15 17.21 20.91
N ALA A 366 -3.03 18.35 20.21
CA ALA A 366 -3.97 19.46 20.31
C ALA A 366 -5.41 19.08 19.93
N LYS A 367 -5.58 18.12 18.99
CA LYS A 367 -6.89 17.63 18.53
C LYS A 367 -7.43 16.47 19.35
N GLY A 368 -6.67 15.94 20.29
CA GLY A 368 -7.10 14.86 21.19
C GLY A 368 -7.19 13.51 20.49
N TYR A 369 -6.36 13.26 19.49
CA TYR A 369 -6.18 11.90 18.98
C TYR A 369 -5.52 11.01 20.03
N ARG A 370 -5.84 9.73 20.02
CA ARG A 370 -5.28 8.76 20.96
C ARG A 370 -4.09 8.03 20.37
N ARG A 371 -4.17 7.65 19.10
CA ARG A 371 -3.15 6.85 18.41
C ARG A 371 -2.87 7.42 17.04
N LEU A 372 -1.59 7.38 16.66
CA LEU A 372 -1.15 7.51 15.27
C LEU A 372 -0.67 6.15 14.82
N ARG A 373 -1.29 5.62 13.78
CA ARG A 373 -0.85 4.42 13.09
C ARG A 373 -0.15 4.78 11.81
N VAL A 374 0.95 4.09 11.55
CA VAL A 374 1.80 4.34 10.39
C VAL A 374 1.76 3.12 9.51
N THR A 375 1.43 3.33 8.25
CA THR A 375 1.38 2.26 7.27
C THR A 375 2.79 1.71 7.00
N PHE A 376 2.95 0.97 5.96
CA PHE A 376 4.13 0.23 5.56
C PHE A 376 5.46 1.02 5.65
N ILE A 377 6.38 0.57 6.50
CA ILE A 377 7.79 1.01 6.52
C ILE A 377 8.66 -0.22 6.25
N ALA A 378 9.38 -0.21 5.13
CA ALA A 378 10.30 -1.29 4.78
C ALA A 378 11.44 -1.40 5.81
N GLU A 379 11.88 -2.61 6.11
CA GLU A 379 12.95 -2.83 7.11
C GLU A 379 14.30 -2.25 6.67
N ASP A 380 14.52 -2.10 5.38
CA ASP A 380 15.71 -1.43 4.81
C ASP A 380 15.63 0.11 4.87
N ASN A 381 14.55 0.68 5.47
CA ASN A 381 14.39 2.12 5.70
C ASN A 381 14.40 2.48 7.20
N PRO A 382 15.50 2.22 7.94
CA PRO A 382 15.58 2.48 9.38
C PRO A 382 15.47 3.97 9.73
N ALA A 383 15.79 4.85 8.79
CA ALA A 383 15.66 6.29 9.00
C ALA A 383 14.20 6.72 9.20
N SER A 384 13.27 6.15 8.45
CA SER A 384 11.83 6.39 8.63
C SER A 384 11.32 5.78 9.93
N ALA A 385 11.70 4.54 10.26
CA ALA A 385 11.31 3.88 11.50
C ALA A 385 11.76 4.67 12.74
N ALA A 386 13.02 5.11 12.76
CA ALA A 386 13.60 5.88 13.86
C ALA A 386 12.88 7.22 14.16
N VAL A 387 12.12 7.77 13.23
CA VAL A 387 11.33 8.99 13.48
C VAL A 387 10.15 8.68 14.40
N PHE A 388 9.50 7.53 14.19
CA PHE A 388 8.36 7.10 15.01
C PHE A 388 8.81 6.51 16.33
N GLU A 389 9.90 5.75 16.35
CA GLU A 389 10.53 5.26 17.57
C GLU A 389 10.87 6.42 18.53
N ARG A 390 11.47 7.50 18.05
CA ARG A 390 11.74 8.71 18.84
C ARG A 390 10.48 9.43 19.34
N SER A 391 9.33 9.14 18.75
CA SER A 391 8.01 9.62 19.21
C SER A 391 7.35 8.65 20.22
N GLY A 392 8.05 7.60 20.64
CA GLY A 392 7.50 6.56 21.53
C GLY A 392 6.67 5.52 20.79
N GLY A 393 6.85 5.40 19.49
CA GLY A 393 6.16 4.40 18.68
C GLY A 393 6.81 3.03 18.76
N GLU A 394 5.99 2.00 18.55
CA GLU A 394 6.38 0.60 18.53
C GLU A 394 5.91 -0.09 17.26
N PRO A 395 6.65 -1.11 16.76
CA PRO A 395 6.17 -1.95 15.66
C PRO A 395 4.86 -2.64 16.06
N MET A 396 3.91 -2.65 15.12
CA MET A 396 2.59 -3.25 15.36
C MET A 396 2.40 -4.56 14.61
N HIS A 397 2.68 -4.57 13.31
CA HIS A 397 2.61 -5.76 12.47
C HIS A 397 3.92 -5.92 11.71
N SER A 398 4.32 -7.15 11.44
CA SER A 398 5.30 -7.47 10.41
C SER A 398 4.58 -8.01 9.19
N LEU A 399 5.04 -7.64 8.00
CA LEU A 399 4.44 -8.07 6.74
C LEU A 399 5.52 -8.28 5.67
N SER A 400 5.21 -9.12 4.69
CA SER A 400 6.05 -9.39 3.53
C SER A 400 5.19 -9.63 2.30
N PHE A 401 5.76 -9.43 1.12
CA PHE A 401 5.27 -10.07 -0.08
C PHE A 401 5.76 -11.52 -0.12
N PHE A 402 5.12 -12.33 -0.95
CA PHE A 402 5.45 -13.73 -1.16
C PHE A 402 5.80 -13.96 -2.62
N ASP A 403 6.94 -14.57 -2.84
CA ASP A 403 7.57 -14.74 -4.13
C ASP A 403 7.88 -16.22 -4.40
N ARG A 404 7.56 -16.69 -5.61
CA ARG A 404 7.89 -18.03 -6.06
C ARG A 404 8.29 -18.03 -7.53
N HIS A 405 9.53 -18.43 -7.79
CA HIS A 405 9.99 -18.72 -9.14
C HIS A 405 9.47 -20.11 -9.58
N LEU A 406 8.90 -20.16 -10.78
CA LEU A 406 8.46 -21.40 -11.38
C LEU A 406 9.59 -21.91 -12.26
N ASP A 407 10.27 -22.98 -11.83
CA ASP A 407 11.25 -23.65 -12.64
C ASP A 407 10.59 -24.12 -13.93
N GLY A 408 11.18 -23.75 -15.06
CA GLY A 408 10.67 -24.17 -16.36
C GLY A 408 10.72 -25.69 -16.49
N ARG A 409 9.73 -26.38 -15.97
CA ARG A 409 9.50 -27.77 -16.33
C ARG A 409 9.24 -27.81 -17.82
N ARG A 410 10.28 -28.14 -18.60
CA ARG A 410 10.13 -28.52 -19.99
C ARG A 410 9.15 -29.72 -19.99
N ARG A 411 7.99 -29.52 -20.61
CA ARG A 411 7.15 -30.63 -21.04
C ARG A 411 7.79 -31.30 -22.25
#